data_f5a430ccd65372b59de7aaf5a86eba6b
#
_entry.id   f5a430ccd65372b59de7aaf5a86eba6b
#
_cell.length_a   1.000
_cell.length_b   1.000
_cell.length_c   1.000
_cell.angle_alpha   90.00
_cell.angle_beta   90.00
_cell.angle_gamma   90.00
#
_symmetry.space_group_name_H-M   'P 1'
#
loop_
_entity.id
_entity.type
_entity.pdbx_description
1 polymer ?
#
loop_
_entity_poly.entity_id
_entity_poly.type
_entity_poly.pdbx_seq_one_letter_code
_entity_poly.pdbx_strand_id
1 'polypeptide(L)'
;MTEEETSVTGTVEDNTQDYLAAIKELKEKSVDRSEYDKLRAENKKLIDAVVNGQPGQEEPAAVKHSKEQIDELRNDLFNSPKELSNLEYITKAMELREALMENGEPDPFLPVGKQISPTRDDLEGAEKVAQVYRECIDYAEGDSEVFTNELMRRTRDVKLPRK
;
A
#
# COMPACT_ATOMS: atom_id res chain seq x y z
N MET A 1 31.02 20.40 71.57
CA MET A 1 29.77 20.62 70.82
C MET A 1 30.12 21.53 69.67
N THR A 2 30.41 20.96 68.54
CA THR A 2 30.74 21.67 67.29
C THR A 2 29.77 21.14 66.23
N GLU A 3 28.87 22.06 65.85
CA GLU A 3 27.91 21.83 64.79
C GLU A 3 28.65 21.96 63.45
N GLU A 4 28.71 20.87 62.69
CA GLU A 4 29.14 20.89 61.29
C GLU A 4 27.96 21.26 60.39
N GLU A 5 27.95 22.52 59.96
CA GLU A 5 27.13 22.93 58.82
C GLU A 5 27.74 22.40 57.54
N THR A 6 27.16 21.30 56.99
CA THR A 6 27.46 20.82 55.64
C THR A 6 26.74 21.70 54.62
N SER A 7 27.53 22.59 53.99
CA SER A 7 27.16 23.36 52.84
C SER A 7 26.87 22.47 51.64
N VAL A 8 25.60 22.28 51.28
CA VAL A 8 25.16 21.68 50.04
C VAL A 8 24.92 22.83 49.02
N THR A 9 26.00 23.37 48.48
CA THR A 9 25.96 24.24 47.31
C THR A 9 26.88 23.70 46.23
N GLY A 10 26.35 22.77 45.45
CA GLY A 10 27.03 22.27 44.29
C GLY A 10 26.12 21.38 43.49
N THR A 11 25.86 21.77 42.25
CA THR A 11 25.21 20.98 41.16
C THR A 11 23.72 21.22 40.88
N VAL A 12 23.24 22.46 40.88
CA VAL A 12 21.90 22.75 40.32
C VAL A 12 21.99 23.36 38.92
N GLU A 13 23.14 23.86 38.48
CA GLU A 13 23.26 24.56 37.18
C GLU A 13 23.56 23.65 35.98
N ASP A 14 24.06 22.42 36.18
CA ASP A 14 24.44 21.55 35.09
C ASP A 14 23.27 20.69 34.57
N ASN A 15 22.24 20.49 35.39
CA ASN A 15 21.05 19.70 34.99
C ASN A 15 20.01 20.50 34.18
N THR A 16 20.01 21.81 34.23
CA THR A 16 19.00 22.63 33.55
C THR A 16 19.17 22.62 32.02
N GLN A 17 20.38 22.52 31.51
CA GLN A 17 20.63 22.43 30.07
C GLN A 17 20.20 21.08 29.52
N ASP A 18 20.46 20.00 30.24
CA ASP A 18 20.02 18.64 29.85
C ASP A 18 18.49 18.51 29.90
N TYR A 19 17.82 19.08 30.88
CA TYR A 19 16.36 19.12 30.94
C TYR A 19 15.74 19.98 29.81
N LEU A 20 16.35 21.09 29.47
CA LEU A 20 15.89 21.92 28.34
C LEU A 20 16.09 21.23 27.00
N ALA A 21 17.20 20.51 26.82
CA ALA A 21 17.44 19.69 25.63
C ALA A 21 16.43 18.55 25.53
N ALA A 22 16.17 17.82 26.62
CA ALA A 22 15.18 16.77 26.67
C ALA A 22 13.74 17.26 26.42
N ILE A 23 13.37 18.42 26.96
CA ILE A 23 12.07 19.05 26.70
C ILE A 23 11.94 19.46 25.24
N LYS A 24 13.01 19.97 24.61
CA LYS A 24 13.02 20.33 23.21
C LYS A 24 12.87 19.10 22.31
N GLU A 25 13.59 18.03 22.62
CA GLU A 25 13.49 16.75 21.91
C GLU A 25 12.10 16.11 22.07
N LEU A 26 11.51 16.17 23.26
CA LEU A 26 10.14 15.73 23.51
C LEU A 26 9.11 16.57 22.75
N LYS A 27 9.31 17.87 22.63
CA LYS A 27 8.43 18.75 21.82
C LYS A 27 8.54 18.47 20.34
N GLU A 28 9.74 18.18 19.83
CA GLU A 28 9.95 17.84 18.41
C GLU A 28 9.41 16.45 18.05
N LYS A 29 9.40 15.52 19.02
CA LYS A 29 8.88 14.15 18.83
C LYS A 29 7.42 13.97 19.26
N SER A 30 6.84 14.92 20.00
CA SER A 30 5.44 14.84 20.40
C SER A 30 4.54 15.41 19.31
N VAL A 31 3.58 14.61 18.89
CA VAL A 31 2.48 15.09 18.04
C VAL A 31 1.75 16.20 18.79
N ASP A 32 1.49 17.32 18.13
CA ASP A 32 0.74 18.43 18.73
C ASP A 32 -0.61 17.88 19.23
N ARG A 33 -0.99 18.33 20.43
CA ARG A 33 -2.25 17.89 21.06
C ARG A 33 -3.46 18.11 20.15
N SER A 34 -3.44 19.18 19.34
CA SER A 34 -4.50 19.45 18.38
C SER A 34 -4.57 18.40 17.25
N GLU A 35 -3.43 17.89 16.79
CA GLU A 35 -3.35 16.80 15.81
C GLU A 35 -3.77 15.48 16.43
N TYR A 36 -3.35 15.19 17.65
CA TYR A 36 -3.79 14.02 18.37
C TYR A 36 -5.31 14.01 18.60
N ASP A 37 -5.90 15.12 18.99
CA ASP A 37 -7.34 15.25 19.19
C ASP A 37 -8.12 15.11 17.88
N LYS A 38 -7.58 15.59 16.75
CA LYS A 38 -8.15 15.38 15.41
C LYS A 38 -8.12 13.90 15.02
N LEU A 39 -6.96 13.25 15.12
CA LEU A 39 -6.80 11.82 14.81
C LEU A 39 -7.71 10.96 15.69
N ARG A 40 -7.85 11.30 16.96
CA ARG A 40 -8.76 10.61 17.87
C ARG A 40 -10.21 10.79 17.49
N ALA A 41 -10.62 12.00 17.06
CA ALA A 41 -11.97 12.27 16.60
C ALA A 41 -12.29 11.54 15.29
N GLU A 42 -11.33 11.46 14.37
CA GLU A 42 -11.44 10.71 13.12
C GLU A 42 -11.53 9.21 13.37
N ASN A 43 -10.67 8.66 14.21
CA ASN A 43 -10.75 7.25 14.60
C ASN A 43 -12.09 6.91 15.26
N LYS A 44 -12.60 7.79 16.13
CA LYS A 44 -13.92 7.58 16.74
C LYS A 44 -15.02 7.57 15.69
N LYS A 45 -15.01 8.49 14.70
CA LYS A 45 -15.98 8.50 13.60
C LYS A 45 -15.90 7.23 12.75
N LEU A 46 -14.70 6.74 12.46
CA LEU A 46 -14.51 5.50 11.72
C LEU A 46 -15.04 4.29 12.51
N ILE A 47 -14.74 4.20 13.79
CA ILE A 47 -15.27 3.14 14.65
C ILE A 47 -16.79 3.20 14.74
N ASP A 48 -17.36 4.38 14.95
CA ASP A 48 -18.81 4.58 15.01
C ASP A 48 -19.48 4.21 13.67
N ALA A 49 -18.85 4.51 12.54
CA ALA A 49 -19.34 4.12 11.21
C ALA A 49 -19.32 2.60 11.01
N VAL A 50 -18.25 1.92 11.43
CA VAL A 50 -18.13 0.45 11.36
C VAL A 50 -19.12 -0.24 12.28
N VAL A 51 -19.30 0.25 13.50
CA VAL A 51 -20.22 -0.36 14.50
C VAL A 51 -21.67 -0.16 14.14
N ASN A 52 -22.03 1.00 13.59
CA ASN A 52 -23.42 1.32 13.25
C ASN A 52 -23.85 0.84 11.86
N GLY A 53 -22.98 0.14 11.12
CA GLY A 53 -23.28 -0.41 9.79
C GLY A 53 -23.65 0.67 8.75
N GLN A 54 -23.38 1.93 9.05
CA GLN A 54 -23.45 2.97 8.04
C GLN A 54 -22.18 2.86 7.20
N PRO A 55 -22.29 2.72 5.86
CA PRO A 55 -21.11 2.83 5.02
C PRO A 55 -20.50 4.19 5.35
N GLY A 56 -19.28 4.16 5.90
CA GLY A 56 -18.53 5.36 6.24
C GLY A 56 -18.61 6.31 5.05
N GLN A 57 -18.96 7.56 5.32
CA GLN A 57 -18.78 8.60 4.33
C GLN A 57 -17.36 8.50 3.84
N GLU A 58 -17.24 8.13 2.58
CA GLU A 58 -16.09 8.27 1.71
C GLU A 58 -14.74 8.14 2.47
N GLU A 59 -14.20 6.89 2.48
CA GLU A 59 -12.76 6.78 2.28
C GLU A 59 -12.38 7.91 1.33
N PRO A 60 -11.23 8.62 1.52
CA PRO A 60 -10.74 9.53 0.49
C PRO A 60 -10.83 8.73 -0.80
N ALA A 61 -11.75 9.11 -1.67
CA ALA A 61 -12.19 8.29 -2.79
C ALA A 61 -10.91 7.81 -3.44
N ALA A 62 -10.62 6.51 -3.31
CA ALA A 62 -9.55 5.89 -4.07
C ALA A 62 -9.77 6.46 -5.45
N VAL A 63 -8.78 7.15 -6.00
CA VAL A 63 -8.93 7.94 -7.21
C VAL A 63 -9.36 6.94 -8.27
N LYS A 64 -10.68 6.77 -8.42
CA LYS A 64 -11.23 5.82 -9.37
C LYS A 64 -10.71 6.26 -10.72
N HIS A 65 -10.00 5.40 -11.37
CA HIS A 65 -9.51 5.67 -12.71
C HIS A 65 -10.68 6.07 -13.59
N SER A 66 -10.56 7.18 -14.29
CA SER A 66 -11.62 7.63 -15.20
C SER A 66 -11.74 6.63 -16.36
N LYS A 67 -12.88 6.65 -17.05
CA LYS A 67 -13.06 5.80 -18.24
C LYS A 67 -12.02 6.11 -19.32
N GLU A 68 -11.67 7.39 -19.46
CA GLU A 68 -10.64 7.85 -20.38
C GLU A 68 -9.27 7.22 -20.07
N GLN A 69 -8.89 7.16 -18.79
CA GLN A 69 -7.63 6.52 -18.35
C GLN A 69 -7.63 5.02 -18.63
N ILE A 70 -8.75 4.34 -18.39
CA ILE A 70 -8.90 2.93 -18.73
C ILE A 70 -8.78 2.68 -20.21
N ASP A 71 -9.40 3.53 -21.03
CA ASP A 71 -9.34 3.43 -22.49
C ASP A 71 -7.92 3.74 -23.02
N GLU A 72 -7.21 4.67 -22.41
CA GLU A 72 -5.79 4.94 -22.69
C GLU A 72 -4.92 3.73 -22.35
N LEU A 73 -5.07 3.13 -21.17
CA LEU A 73 -4.33 1.91 -20.78
C LEU A 73 -4.63 0.74 -21.74
N ARG A 74 -5.88 0.56 -22.11
CA ARG A 74 -6.27 -0.45 -23.12
C ARG A 74 -5.63 -0.19 -24.48
N ASN A 75 -5.65 1.08 -24.93
CA ASN A 75 -5.05 1.46 -26.20
C ASN A 75 -3.53 1.27 -26.18
N ASP A 76 -2.88 1.62 -25.09
CA ASP A 76 -1.44 1.44 -24.90
C ASP A 76 -1.03 -0.04 -24.93
N LEU A 77 -1.84 -0.92 -24.35
CA LEU A 77 -1.55 -2.36 -24.30
C LEU A 77 -1.83 -3.08 -25.64
N PHE A 78 -2.90 -2.71 -26.34
CA PHE A 78 -3.41 -3.53 -27.44
C PHE A 78 -3.29 -2.86 -28.81
N ASN A 79 -3.20 -1.54 -28.87
CA ASN A 79 -3.23 -0.77 -30.11
C ASN A 79 -2.00 0.13 -30.30
N SER A 80 -1.08 0.17 -29.35
CA SER A 80 0.12 1.01 -29.47
C SER A 80 1.04 0.48 -30.55
N PRO A 81 1.56 1.34 -31.44
CA PRO A 81 2.57 0.96 -32.41
C PRO A 81 3.96 0.73 -31.76
N LYS A 82 4.12 1.10 -30.50
CA LYS A 82 5.37 0.93 -29.77
C LYS A 82 5.43 -0.49 -29.22
N GLU A 83 6.50 -1.22 -29.52
CA GLU A 83 6.80 -2.48 -28.87
C GLU A 83 7.13 -2.23 -27.37
N LEU A 84 6.33 -2.82 -26.49
CA LEU A 84 6.54 -2.78 -25.06
C LEU A 84 7.48 -3.91 -24.66
N SER A 85 8.37 -3.64 -23.71
CA SER A 85 9.12 -4.70 -23.05
C SER A 85 8.19 -5.58 -22.20
N ASN A 86 8.62 -6.79 -21.84
CA ASN A 86 7.83 -7.68 -20.99
C ASN A 86 7.45 -7.02 -19.66
N LEU A 87 8.37 -6.28 -19.05
CA LEU A 87 8.11 -5.53 -17.82
C LEU A 87 7.07 -4.43 -18.04
N GLU A 88 7.23 -3.57 -19.06
CA GLU A 88 6.28 -2.49 -19.36
C GLU A 88 4.89 -3.03 -19.63
N TYR A 89 4.80 -4.13 -20.40
CA TYR A 89 3.51 -4.76 -20.71
C TYR A 89 2.80 -5.28 -19.46
N ILE A 90 3.50 -6.02 -18.59
CA ILE A 90 2.90 -6.57 -17.38
C ILE A 90 2.56 -5.46 -16.37
N THR A 91 3.40 -4.43 -16.24
CA THR A 91 3.11 -3.27 -15.37
C THR A 91 1.81 -2.59 -15.81
N LYS A 92 1.67 -2.26 -17.09
CA LYS A 92 0.44 -1.67 -17.63
C LYS A 92 -0.77 -2.59 -17.52
N ALA A 93 -0.59 -3.90 -17.68
CA ALA A 93 -1.66 -4.88 -17.51
C ALA A 93 -2.13 -4.95 -16.05
N MET A 94 -1.23 -4.83 -15.09
CA MET A 94 -1.57 -4.75 -13.67
C MET A 94 -2.29 -3.44 -13.32
N GLU A 95 -1.83 -2.30 -13.85
CA GLU A 95 -2.51 -1.01 -13.70
C GLU A 95 -3.95 -1.07 -14.28
N LEU A 96 -4.10 -1.64 -15.48
CA LEU A 96 -5.42 -1.83 -16.09
C LEU A 96 -6.32 -2.75 -15.25
N ARG A 97 -5.78 -3.84 -14.69
CA ARG A 97 -6.52 -4.73 -13.79
C ARG A 97 -7.06 -3.97 -12.58
N GLU A 98 -6.20 -3.19 -11.92
CA GLU A 98 -6.58 -2.42 -10.74
C GLU A 98 -7.64 -1.37 -11.10
N ALA A 99 -7.45 -0.63 -12.18
CA ALA A 99 -8.41 0.35 -12.67
C ALA A 99 -9.80 -0.24 -12.99
N LEU A 100 -9.84 -1.44 -13.57
CA LEU A 100 -11.08 -2.16 -13.87
C LEU A 100 -11.79 -2.59 -12.58
N MET A 101 -11.06 -3.19 -11.64
CA MET A 101 -11.61 -3.65 -10.37
C MET A 101 -12.14 -2.49 -9.52
N GLU A 102 -11.46 -1.35 -9.47
CA GLU A 102 -11.92 -0.12 -8.81
C GLU A 102 -13.24 0.42 -9.41
N ASN A 103 -13.45 0.23 -10.70
CA ASN A 103 -14.69 0.60 -11.39
C ASN A 103 -15.79 -0.47 -11.28
N GLY A 104 -15.54 -1.57 -10.56
CA GLY A 104 -16.50 -2.65 -10.36
C GLY A 104 -16.61 -3.60 -11.55
N GLU A 105 -15.67 -3.55 -12.48
CA GLU A 105 -15.55 -4.54 -13.56
C GLU A 105 -14.92 -5.84 -13.02
N PRO A 106 -15.23 -7.00 -13.61
CA PRO A 106 -14.64 -8.26 -13.18
C PRO A 106 -13.12 -8.28 -13.42
N ASP A 107 -12.40 -8.96 -12.52
CA ASP A 107 -10.96 -9.15 -12.66
C ASP A 107 -10.63 -9.83 -14.01
N PRO A 108 -9.79 -9.21 -14.87
CA PRO A 108 -9.43 -9.76 -16.17
C PRO A 108 -8.62 -11.06 -16.09
N PHE A 109 -8.08 -11.41 -14.93
CA PHE A 109 -7.39 -12.69 -14.72
C PHE A 109 -8.34 -13.86 -14.43
N LEU A 110 -9.62 -13.58 -14.25
CA LEU A 110 -10.63 -14.61 -14.10
C LEU A 110 -10.97 -15.28 -15.45
N PRO A 111 -11.35 -16.55 -15.44
CA PRO A 111 -11.78 -17.23 -16.66
C PRO A 111 -13.03 -16.58 -17.23
N VAL A 112 -12.95 -16.12 -18.47
CA VAL A 112 -14.06 -15.49 -19.20
C VAL A 112 -14.89 -16.57 -19.89
N GLY A 113 -16.14 -16.75 -19.45
CA GLY A 113 -17.09 -17.63 -20.11
C GLY A 113 -18.53 -17.18 -19.86
N LYS A 114 -19.38 -17.21 -20.90
CA LYS A 114 -20.77 -16.73 -20.81
C LYS A 114 -21.67 -17.48 -19.81
N GLN A 115 -21.22 -18.58 -19.22
CA GLN A 115 -22.01 -19.44 -18.34
C GLN A 115 -21.29 -19.90 -17.07
N ILE A 116 -20.10 -19.38 -16.79
CA ILE A 116 -19.29 -19.83 -15.65
C ILE A 116 -19.12 -18.64 -14.70
N SER A 117 -19.75 -18.73 -13.53
CA SER A 117 -19.42 -17.81 -12.44
C SER A 117 -18.07 -18.21 -11.85
N PRO A 118 -17.15 -17.28 -11.59
CA PRO A 118 -15.87 -17.57 -10.95
C PRO A 118 -16.06 -18.31 -9.64
N THR A 119 -15.32 -19.38 -9.45
CA THR A 119 -15.27 -20.08 -8.17
C THR A 119 -14.35 -19.36 -7.19
N ARG A 120 -14.41 -19.76 -5.91
CA ARG A 120 -13.47 -19.24 -4.92
C ARG A 120 -12.02 -19.54 -5.29
N ASP A 121 -11.77 -20.72 -5.83
CA ASP A 121 -10.43 -21.14 -6.25
C ASP A 121 -9.92 -20.29 -7.43
N ASP A 122 -10.81 -19.88 -8.35
CA ASP A 122 -10.47 -18.98 -9.45
C ASP A 122 -10.06 -17.58 -8.91
N LEU A 123 -10.81 -17.05 -7.94
CA LEU A 123 -10.51 -15.77 -7.31
C LEU A 123 -9.16 -15.81 -6.57
N GLU A 124 -8.93 -16.86 -5.79
CA GLU A 124 -7.65 -17.05 -5.09
C GLU A 124 -6.49 -17.26 -6.09
N GLY A 125 -6.76 -17.92 -7.21
CA GLY A 125 -5.81 -18.13 -8.29
C GLY A 125 -5.42 -16.82 -8.98
N ALA A 126 -6.40 -16.01 -9.33
CA ALA A 126 -6.18 -14.68 -9.94
C ALA A 126 -5.33 -13.77 -9.03
N GLU A 127 -5.64 -13.74 -7.73
CA GLU A 127 -4.88 -12.92 -6.78
C GLU A 127 -3.44 -13.43 -6.59
N LYS A 128 -3.22 -14.74 -6.55
CA LYS A 128 -1.86 -15.33 -6.50
C LYS A 128 -1.04 -14.95 -7.73
N VAL A 129 -1.64 -14.98 -8.91
CA VAL A 129 -0.98 -14.56 -10.15
C VAL A 129 -0.61 -13.08 -10.09
N ALA A 130 -1.55 -12.24 -9.68
CA ALA A 130 -1.29 -10.82 -9.51
C ALA A 130 -0.18 -10.53 -8.49
N GLN A 131 -0.16 -11.25 -7.38
CA GLN A 131 0.90 -11.14 -6.38
C GLN A 131 2.26 -11.51 -6.96
N VAL A 132 2.36 -12.60 -7.71
CA VAL A 132 3.62 -13.01 -8.37
C VAL A 132 4.11 -11.91 -9.32
N TYR A 133 3.22 -11.30 -10.10
CA TYR A 133 3.60 -10.21 -11.00
C TYR A 133 4.10 -9.00 -10.22
N ARG A 134 3.42 -8.54 -9.16
CA ARG A 134 3.89 -7.43 -8.31
C ARG A 134 5.28 -7.70 -7.76
N GLU A 135 5.48 -8.86 -7.17
CA GLU A 135 6.78 -9.25 -6.62
C GLU A 135 7.90 -9.32 -7.67
N CYS A 136 7.60 -9.75 -8.91
CA CYS A 136 8.57 -9.75 -10.00
C CYS A 136 8.87 -8.32 -10.50
N ILE A 137 7.87 -7.44 -10.56
CA ILE A 137 8.04 -6.03 -10.92
C ILE A 137 8.94 -5.34 -9.89
N ASP A 138 8.65 -5.51 -8.60
CA ASP A 138 9.43 -4.94 -7.51
C ASP A 138 10.87 -5.45 -7.51
N TYR A 139 11.06 -6.75 -7.74
CA TYR A 139 12.40 -7.35 -7.80
C TYR A 139 13.23 -6.86 -8.99
N ALA A 140 12.57 -6.57 -10.10
CA ALA A 140 13.25 -6.17 -11.35
C ALA A 140 13.81 -4.74 -11.32
N GLU A 141 13.35 -3.87 -10.42
CA GLU A 141 13.80 -2.47 -10.29
C GLU A 141 13.88 -1.71 -11.64
N GLY A 142 12.99 -2.04 -12.58
CA GLY A 142 12.93 -1.43 -13.91
C GLY A 142 13.69 -2.19 -15.02
N ASP A 143 14.38 -3.29 -14.71
CA ASP A 143 15.08 -4.12 -15.69
C ASP A 143 14.17 -5.24 -16.22
N SER A 144 13.87 -5.20 -17.53
CA SER A 144 12.96 -6.15 -18.18
C SER A 144 13.56 -7.57 -18.32
N GLU A 145 14.89 -7.69 -18.39
CA GLU A 145 15.55 -8.99 -18.47
C GLU A 145 15.51 -9.68 -17.09
N VAL A 146 15.81 -8.93 -16.03
CA VAL A 146 15.70 -9.40 -14.64
C VAL A 146 14.27 -9.83 -14.33
N PHE A 147 13.27 -9.02 -14.73
CA PHE A 147 11.86 -9.35 -14.61
C PHE A 147 11.52 -10.69 -15.28
N THR A 148 11.91 -10.85 -16.54
CA THR A 148 11.61 -12.05 -17.32
C THR A 148 12.23 -13.30 -16.69
N ASN A 149 13.50 -13.21 -16.26
CA ASN A 149 14.20 -14.31 -15.62
C ASN A 149 13.56 -14.70 -14.28
N GLU A 150 13.19 -13.72 -13.45
CA GLU A 150 12.53 -13.97 -12.18
C GLU A 150 11.14 -14.57 -12.35
N LEU A 151 10.36 -14.08 -13.31
CA LEU A 151 9.05 -14.64 -13.65
C LEU A 151 9.17 -16.09 -14.11
N MET A 152 10.11 -16.40 -15.00
CA MET A 152 10.36 -17.78 -15.45
C MET A 152 10.79 -18.68 -14.29
N ARG A 153 11.62 -18.18 -13.38
CA ARG A 153 12.06 -18.91 -12.19
C ARG A 153 10.86 -19.28 -11.30
N ARG A 154 9.97 -18.34 -11.03
CA ARG A 154 8.82 -18.54 -10.15
C ARG A 154 7.73 -19.42 -10.79
N THR A 155 7.58 -19.36 -12.09
CA THR A 155 6.55 -20.12 -12.83
C THR A 155 7.00 -21.52 -13.25
N ARG A 156 8.30 -21.81 -13.19
CA ARG A 156 8.89 -23.09 -13.65
C ARG A 156 8.27 -24.32 -13.00
N ASP A 157 7.93 -24.23 -11.72
CA ASP A 157 7.42 -25.35 -10.93
C ASP A 157 5.89 -25.34 -10.78
N VAL A 158 5.20 -24.41 -11.43
CA VAL A 158 3.74 -24.34 -11.41
C VAL A 158 3.18 -25.50 -12.25
N LYS A 159 2.68 -26.53 -11.58
CA LYS A 159 1.96 -27.62 -12.23
C LYS A 159 0.54 -27.16 -12.56
N LEU A 160 0.27 -26.95 -13.83
CA LEU A 160 -1.10 -26.72 -14.27
C LEU A 160 -1.96 -27.96 -14.01
N PRO A 161 -3.21 -27.80 -13.51
CA PRO A 161 -4.13 -28.92 -13.36
C PRO A 161 -4.34 -29.56 -14.73
N ARG A 162 -4.04 -30.85 -14.84
CA ARG A 162 -4.36 -31.62 -16.04
C ARG A 162 -5.86 -31.82 -16.07
N LYS A 163 -6.51 -31.39 -17.14
CA LYS A 163 -7.91 -31.70 -17.42
C LYS A 163 -8.09 -33.18 -17.68
#